data_dee0c67e548f5bdc790f7b30ca8fcda0
#
_entry.id   dee0c67e548f5bdc790f7b30ca8fcda0
#
_cell.length_a   1.000
_cell.length_b   1.000
_cell.length_c   1.000
_cell.angle_alpha   90.00
_cell.angle_beta   90.00
_cell.angle_gamma   90.00
#
_symmetry.space_group_name_H-M   'P 1'
#
loop_
_entity.id
_entity.type
_entity.pdbx_description
1 polymer ?
#
loop_
_entity_poly.entity_id
_entity_poly.type
_entity_poly.pdbx_seq_one_letter_code
_entity_poly.pdbx_strand_id
1 'polypeptide(L)'
;MTTVSSSNVVTVYSKNNCQQCKITKRKLISMGITYHEHNVDEDPKALEYLLERGLRSLPVVVTEDDTWTGLRMDKLNNLQKNMKIS
;
A
#
# COMPACT_ATOMS: atom_id res chain seq x y z
N MET A 1 9.59 22.53 -8.75
CA MET A 1 9.25 21.98 -8.69
C MET A 1 9.01 21.11 -8.36
N THR A 2 9.07 20.84 -7.90
CA THR A 2 8.78 20.13 -7.56
C THR A 2 7.89 19.30 -7.57
N THR A 3 7.17 19.24 -7.51
CA THR A 3 6.23 18.53 -7.81
C THR A 3 6.40 17.15 -8.02
N VAL A 4 7.43 16.73 -8.08
CA VAL A 4 7.78 15.44 -8.30
C VAL A 4 7.30 14.49 -7.31
N SER A 5 7.23 14.89 -6.07
CA SER A 5 6.85 14.01 -5.00
C SER A 5 5.47 13.44 -5.19
N SER A 6 4.64 14.09 -5.95
CA SER A 6 3.30 13.60 -6.12
C SER A 6 3.24 12.30 -6.89
N SER A 7 4.29 11.94 -7.57
CA SER A 7 4.28 10.71 -8.33
C SER A 7 4.49 9.48 -7.48
N ASN A 8 4.73 9.63 -6.19
CA ASN A 8 5.02 8.49 -5.33
C ASN A 8 3.91 8.23 -4.32
N VAL A 9 2.69 8.24 -4.79
CA VAL A 9 1.56 7.99 -3.91
C VAL A 9 1.40 6.50 -3.67
N VAL A 10 1.35 6.11 -2.40
CA VAL A 10 1.16 4.73 -2.00
C VAL A 10 -0.05 4.66 -1.09
N THR A 11 -0.94 3.73 -1.37
CA THR A 11 -2.13 3.51 -0.55
C THR A 11 -2.14 2.06 -0.08
N VAL A 12 -2.39 1.85 1.20
CA VAL A 12 -2.46 0.51 1.79
C VAL A 12 -3.86 0.28 2.32
N TYR A 13 -4.48 -0.80 1.88
CA TYR A 13 -5.77 -1.23 2.41
C TYR A 13 -5.49 -2.32 3.43
N SER A 14 -6.03 -2.16 4.63
CA SER A 14 -5.74 -3.07 5.72
C SER A 14 -7.02 -3.44 6.45
N LYS A 15 -6.91 -4.29 7.46
CA LYS A 15 -8.03 -4.61 8.33
C LYS A 15 -7.47 -4.85 9.74
N ASN A 16 -8.39 -4.92 10.71
CA ASN A 16 -8.00 -5.20 12.09
C ASN A 16 -7.44 -6.62 12.19
N ASN A 17 -6.50 -6.82 13.09
CA ASN A 17 -5.93 -8.15 13.36
C ASN A 17 -5.30 -8.80 12.14
N CYS A 18 -4.65 -8.00 11.32
CA CYS A 18 -4.01 -8.50 10.11
C CYS A 18 -2.49 -8.39 10.28
N GLN A 19 -1.85 -9.53 10.47
CA GLN A 19 -0.41 -9.55 10.69
C GLN A 19 0.36 -9.08 9.48
N GLN A 20 -0.03 -9.54 8.30
CA GLN A 20 0.65 -9.13 7.07
C GLN A 20 0.46 -7.64 6.79
N CYS A 21 -0.68 -7.09 7.17
CA CYS A 21 -0.91 -5.66 7.04
C CYS A 21 0.06 -4.88 7.91
N LYS A 22 0.26 -5.35 9.14
CA LYS A 22 1.17 -4.70 10.07
C LYS A 22 2.60 -4.73 9.54
N ILE A 23 3.01 -5.86 9.02
CA ILE A 23 4.36 -6.02 8.49
C ILE A 23 4.57 -5.11 7.29
N THR A 24 3.59 -5.05 6.39
CA THR A 24 3.67 -4.19 5.22
C THR A 24 3.82 -2.73 5.62
N LYS A 25 3.00 -2.28 6.56
CA LYS A 25 3.06 -0.88 7.00
C LYS A 25 4.40 -0.57 7.69
N ARG A 26 4.85 -1.50 8.52
CA ARG A 26 6.11 -1.33 9.22
C ARG A 26 7.27 -1.23 8.23
N LYS A 27 7.23 -2.07 7.19
CA LYS A 27 8.28 -2.04 6.18
C LYS A 27 8.29 -0.71 5.44
N LEU A 28 7.12 -0.20 5.09
CA LEU A 28 7.04 1.09 4.41
C LEU A 28 7.62 2.20 5.28
N ILE A 29 7.30 2.18 6.56
CA ILE A 29 7.84 3.18 7.48
C ILE A 29 9.36 3.07 7.56
N SER A 30 9.87 1.85 7.64
CA SER A 30 11.32 1.66 7.75
C SER A 30 12.06 2.13 6.50
N MET A 31 11.39 2.15 5.38
CA MET A 31 11.98 2.62 4.13
C MET A 31 11.78 4.11 3.92
N GLY A 32 11.13 4.79 4.85
CA GLY A 32 10.88 6.22 4.72
C GLY A 32 9.79 6.57 3.73
N ILE A 33 8.92 5.62 3.42
CA ILE A 33 7.85 5.84 2.45
C ILE A 33 6.58 6.23 3.18
N THR A 34 6.02 7.37 2.78
CA THR A 34 4.75 7.82 3.32
C THR A 34 3.61 7.15 2.54
N TYR A 35 2.58 6.73 3.24
CA TYR A 35 1.46 6.08 2.59
C TYR A 35 0.15 6.53 3.22
N HIS A 36 -0.94 6.33 2.47
CA HIS A 36 -2.28 6.54 2.99
C HIS A 36 -2.84 5.17 3.36
N GLU A 37 -3.58 5.10 4.44
CA GLU A 37 -4.13 3.81 4.86
C GLU A 37 -5.65 3.88 4.91
N HIS A 38 -6.30 2.83 4.41
CA HIS A 38 -7.73 2.65 4.52
C HIS A 38 -7.98 1.32 5.21
N ASN A 39 -8.58 1.36 6.39
CA ASN A 39 -8.92 0.15 7.13
C ASN A 39 -10.33 -0.27 6.72
N VAL A 40 -10.46 -1.42 6.07
CA VAL A 40 -11.74 -1.85 5.53
C VAL A 40 -12.76 -2.21 6.60
N ASP A 41 -12.31 -2.50 7.81
CA ASP A 41 -13.22 -2.76 8.91
C ASP A 41 -13.90 -1.49 9.39
N GLU A 42 -13.31 -0.34 9.11
CA GLU A 42 -13.83 0.94 9.54
C GLU A 42 -14.36 1.77 8.38
N ASP A 43 -14.04 1.39 7.17
CA ASP A 43 -14.41 2.17 5.99
C ASP A 43 -15.10 1.26 4.96
N PRO A 44 -16.42 1.21 4.98
CA PRO A 44 -17.15 0.34 4.04
C PRO A 44 -16.89 0.66 2.57
N LYS A 45 -16.62 1.90 2.27
CA LYS A 45 -16.34 2.28 0.88
C LYS A 45 -15.03 1.69 0.39
N ALA A 46 -14.06 1.61 1.29
CA ALA A 46 -12.78 1.00 0.94
C ALA A 46 -12.96 -0.47 0.65
N LEU A 47 -13.78 -1.15 1.45
CA LEU A 47 -14.06 -2.55 1.21
C LEU A 47 -14.77 -2.75 -0.12
N GLU A 48 -15.74 -1.92 -0.41
CA GLU A 48 -16.48 -1.99 -1.65
C GLU A 48 -15.55 -1.80 -2.85
N TYR A 49 -14.63 -0.85 -2.75
CA TYR A 49 -13.66 -0.59 -3.80
C TYR A 49 -12.85 -1.85 -4.12
N LEU A 50 -12.40 -2.55 -3.10
CA LEU A 50 -11.61 -3.76 -3.29
C LEU A 50 -12.43 -4.89 -3.88
N LEU A 51 -13.65 -5.08 -3.38
CA LEU A 51 -14.49 -6.15 -3.85
C LEU A 51 -14.87 -5.98 -5.32
N GLU A 52 -15.10 -4.74 -5.74
CA GLU A 52 -15.41 -4.46 -7.13
C GLU A 52 -14.27 -4.85 -8.06
N ARG A 53 -13.07 -4.85 -7.54
CA ARG A 53 -11.88 -5.18 -8.32
C ARG A 53 -11.41 -6.62 -8.12
N GLY A 54 -12.20 -7.40 -7.40
CA GLY A 54 -11.85 -8.79 -7.15
C GLY A 54 -10.69 -8.98 -6.19
N LEU A 55 -10.35 -7.96 -5.42
CA LEU A 55 -9.23 -8.03 -4.50
C LEU A 55 -9.73 -8.43 -3.13
N ARG A 56 -9.51 -9.67 -2.75
CA ARG A 56 -10.08 -10.22 -1.53
C ARG A 56 -9.09 -10.49 -0.42
N SER A 57 -7.82 -10.39 -0.70
CA SER A 57 -6.80 -10.64 0.31
C SER A 57 -6.18 -9.34 0.75
N LEU A 58 -5.90 -9.20 2.02
CA LEU A 58 -5.28 -8.02 2.57
C LEU A 58 -3.91 -8.39 3.11
N PRO A 59 -2.99 -7.45 3.10
CA PRO A 59 -3.13 -6.07 2.67
C PRO A 59 -3.19 -5.94 1.15
N VAL A 60 -3.74 -4.83 0.68
CA VAL A 60 -3.66 -4.46 -0.73
C VAL A 60 -2.85 -3.17 -0.80
N VAL A 61 -1.82 -3.17 -1.62
CA VAL A 61 -0.98 -1.98 -1.79
C VAL A 61 -1.16 -1.46 -3.21
N VAL A 62 -1.50 -0.20 -3.31
CA VAL A 62 -1.71 0.44 -4.61
C VAL A 62 -0.69 1.54 -4.78
N THR A 63 0.03 1.49 -5.89
CA THR A 63 0.97 2.55 -6.24
C THR A 63 0.54 3.11 -7.60
N GLU A 64 1.29 4.06 -8.11
CA GLU A 64 0.97 4.59 -9.43
C GLU A 64 1.09 3.55 -10.52
N ASP A 65 2.03 2.65 -10.37
CA ASP A 65 2.35 1.70 -11.43
C ASP A 65 1.95 0.27 -11.16
N ASP A 66 1.53 -0.05 -9.96
CA ASP A 66 1.33 -1.44 -9.59
C ASP A 66 0.31 -1.58 -8.47
N THR A 67 -0.27 -2.76 -8.37
CA THR A 67 -1.18 -3.11 -7.28
C THR A 67 -0.92 -4.57 -6.94
N TRP A 68 -0.80 -4.87 -5.66
CA TRP A 68 -0.62 -6.26 -5.26
C TRP A 68 -1.34 -6.53 -3.95
N THR A 69 -1.56 -7.81 -3.67
CA THR A 69 -2.21 -8.25 -2.44
C THR A 69 -1.25 -9.11 -1.65
N GLY A 70 -1.41 -9.12 -0.35
CA GLY A 70 -0.60 -9.93 0.54
C GLY A 70 0.74 -9.29 0.84
N LEU A 71 1.53 -9.98 1.64
CA LEU A 71 2.85 -9.50 1.98
C LEU A 71 3.83 -9.88 0.86
N ARG A 72 4.29 -8.89 0.15
CA ARG A 72 5.19 -9.09 -0.98
C ARG A 72 6.45 -8.27 -0.76
N MET A 73 7.43 -8.90 -0.15
CA MET A 73 8.68 -8.20 0.13
C MET A 73 9.42 -7.80 -1.15
N ASP A 74 9.29 -8.63 -2.18
CA ASP A 74 9.90 -8.31 -3.47
C ASP A 74 9.34 -7.01 -4.03
N LYS A 75 8.04 -6.83 -3.94
CA LYS A 75 7.39 -5.61 -4.43
C LYS A 75 7.77 -4.40 -3.59
N LEU A 76 7.82 -4.58 -2.28
CA LEU A 76 8.19 -3.50 -1.39
C LEU A 76 9.63 -3.05 -1.63
N ASN A 77 10.53 -3.99 -1.78
CA ASN A 77 11.92 -3.64 -2.05
C ASN A 77 12.09 -2.94 -3.38
N ASN A 78 11.31 -3.36 -4.38
CA ASN A 78 11.35 -2.75 -5.68
C ASN A 78 10.81 -1.32 -5.63
N LEU A 79 9.81 -1.10 -4.82
CA LEU A 79 9.23 0.22 -4.64
C LEU A 79 10.28 1.19 -4.07
N GLN A 80 11.06 0.73 -3.11
CA GLN A 80 12.11 1.55 -2.52
C GLN A 80 13.14 1.96 -3.57
N LYS A 81 13.51 1.03 -4.44
CA LYS A 81 14.45 1.35 -5.49
C LYS A 81 13.92 2.43 -6.40
N ASN A 82 12.66 2.33 -6.78
CA ASN A 82 12.08 3.29 -7.68
C ASN A 82 11.98 4.68 -7.06
N MET A 83 11.72 4.74 -5.79
CA MET A 83 11.57 6.03 -5.11
C MET A 83 12.88 6.69 -4.78
N LYS A 84 13.93 5.90 -4.77
CA LYS A 84 15.22 6.42 -4.41
C LYS A 84 15.85 7.30 -5.44
N ILE A 85 15.39 7.23 -6.61
CA ILE A 85 16.00 7.94 -7.71
C ILE A 85 15.80 9.40 -7.68
N SER A 86 14.78 9.87 -7.12
CA SER A 86 14.49 11.28 -7.19
C SER A 86 15.53 12.16 -6.50
#